data_4e1b7dc2207b9da6bf0a3f074a74d4f7
#
_entry.id   4e1b7dc2207b9da6bf0a3f074a74d4f7
#
_cell.length_a   1.000
_cell.length_b   1.000
_cell.length_c   1.000
_cell.angle_alpha   90.00
_cell.angle_beta   90.00
_cell.angle_gamma   90.00
#
_symmetry.space_group_name_H-M   'P 1'
#
loop_
_entity.id
_entity.type
_entity.pdbx_description
1 polymer ?
#
loop_
_entity_poly.entity_id
_entity_poly.type
_entity_poly.pdbx_seq_one_letter_code
_entity_poly.pdbx_strand_id
1 'polypeptide(L)'
;TTLFRSVISNCWLGMYLYFLGFTAILVLLRFIFAHTALTKTWLYSPMGLKAVGLGAILFVTGMCIYGMVHAVHIYTTRYEVPSKKDAHLKIALVADLHLGYSIGSHQMEEMVEKINAEEPDVVVIAGDIFDNEYDAIYEPDRVADLLAGLTCRDGTYACYANHDLDDKILAGFTFETKLERIAVRR
;
A
#
# COMPACT_ATOMS: atom_id res chain seq x y z
N THR A 1 -19.45 6.92 -5.05
CA THR A 1 -19.90 6.75 -3.65
C THR A 1 -19.33 5.49 -2.99
N THR A 2 -19.08 4.39 -3.72
CA THR A 2 -18.44 3.16 -3.20
C THR A 2 -16.97 3.37 -2.85
N LEU A 3 -16.21 4.02 -3.70
CA LEU A 3 -14.80 4.37 -3.48
C LEU A 3 -14.61 5.15 -2.17
N PHE A 4 -15.41 6.20 -1.95
CA PHE A 4 -15.34 7.01 -0.72
C PHE A 4 -15.63 6.18 0.55
N ARG A 5 -16.61 5.28 0.48
CA ARG A 5 -16.93 4.38 1.59
C ARG A 5 -15.81 3.39 1.89
N SER A 6 -15.17 2.83 0.85
CA SER A 6 -14.07 1.88 0.99
C SER A 6 -12.84 2.54 1.61
N VAL A 7 -12.44 3.72 1.13
CA VAL A 7 -11.31 4.47 1.68
C VAL A 7 -11.54 4.82 3.16
N ILE A 8 -12.74 5.33 3.52
CA ILE A 8 -13.05 5.64 4.92
C ILE A 8 -13.03 4.38 5.77
N SER A 9 -13.62 3.28 5.29
CA SER A 9 -13.68 2.02 6.04
C SER A 9 -12.29 1.45 6.32
N ASN A 10 -11.41 1.46 5.32
CA ASN A 10 -10.04 0.97 5.46
C ASN A 10 -9.20 1.86 6.39
N CYS A 11 -9.30 3.19 6.25
CA CYS A 11 -8.66 4.13 7.17
C CYS A 11 -9.16 3.95 8.60
N TRP A 12 -10.49 3.78 8.79
CA TRP A 12 -11.08 3.57 10.11
C TRP A 12 -10.57 2.30 10.78
N LEU A 13 -10.50 1.20 10.04
CA LEU A 13 -9.98 -0.07 10.56
C LEU A 13 -8.52 0.05 11.00
N GLY A 14 -7.68 0.69 10.17
CA GLY A 14 -6.28 0.97 10.50
C GLY A 14 -6.16 1.83 11.77
N MET A 15 -6.88 2.94 11.84
CA MET A 15 -6.91 3.81 13.02
C MET A 15 -7.35 3.06 14.28
N TYR A 16 -8.38 2.22 14.16
CA TYR A 16 -8.89 1.42 15.29
C TYR A 16 -7.82 0.47 15.85
N LEU A 17 -7.09 -0.22 14.96
CA LEU A 17 -6.00 -1.13 15.38
C LEU A 17 -4.87 -0.37 16.08
N TYR A 18 -4.49 0.80 15.59
CA TYR A 18 -3.48 1.64 16.26
C TYR A 18 -3.97 2.12 17.63
N PHE A 19 -5.24 2.56 17.74
CA PHE A 19 -5.81 2.93 19.04
C PHE A 19 -5.85 1.77 20.03
N LEU A 20 -6.22 0.57 19.56
CA LEU A 20 -6.23 -0.64 20.37
C LEU A 20 -4.83 -0.97 20.91
N GLY A 21 -3.83 -1.00 20.01
CA GLY A 21 -2.44 -1.29 20.37
C GLY A 21 -1.87 -0.23 21.32
N PHE A 22 -2.09 1.05 21.04
CA PHE A 22 -1.63 2.13 21.89
C PHE A 22 -2.29 2.12 23.28
N THR A 23 -3.60 1.86 23.33
CA THR A 23 -4.33 1.71 24.59
C THR A 23 -3.80 0.53 25.41
N ALA A 24 -3.52 -0.60 24.77
CA ALA A 24 -2.94 -1.78 25.43
C ALA A 24 -1.56 -1.45 26.04
N ILE A 25 -0.71 -0.72 25.30
CA ILE A 25 0.60 -0.26 25.80
C ILE A 25 0.42 0.67 27.01
N LEU A 26 -0.49 1.64 26.92
CA LEU A 26 -0.75 2.57 28.04
C LEU A 26 -1.25 1.84 29.29
N VAL A 27 -2.14 0.85 29.12
CA VAL A 27 -2.65 0.03 30.24
C VAL A 27 -1.52 -0.78 30.86
N LEU A 28 -0.65 -1.39 30.02
CA LEU A 28 0.51 -2.14 30.50
C LEU A 28 1.50 -1.24 31.26
N LEU A 29 1.85 -0.09 30.71
CA LEU A 29 2.72 0.88 31.37
C LEU A 29 2.10 1.36 32.68
N ARG A 30 0.81 1.63 32.70
CA ARG A 30 0.09 2.00 33.92
C ARG A 30 0.15 0.89 34.96
N PHE A 31 0.03 -0.37 34.56
CA PHE A 31 0.15 -1.53 35.49
C PHE A 31 1.56 -1.63 36.06
N ILE A 32 2.60 -1.53 35.21
CA ILE A 32 4.00 -1.59 35.63
C ILE A 32 4.34 -0.46 36.64
N PHE A 33 3.88 0.76 36.32
CA PHE A 33 4.18 1.94 37.15
C PHE A 33 3.17 2.20 38.26
N ALA A 34 2.20 1.32 38.47
CA ALA A 34 1.14 1.49 39.50
C ALA A 34 1.65 1.70 40.91
N HIS A 35 2.87 1.25 41.21
CA HIS A 35 3.47 1.33 42.53
C HIS A 35 4.49 2.47 42.68
N THR A 36 4.71 3.28 41.62
CA THR A 36 5.63 4.42 41.70
C THR A 36 4.94 5.68 42.19
N ALA A 37 5.68 6.58 42.84
CA ALA A 37 5.13 7.85 43.33
C ALA A 37 4.59 8.75 42.20
N LEU A 38 5.15 8.63 40.99
CA LEU A 38 4.78 9.40 39.83
C LEU A 38 3.33 9.13 39.34
N THR A 39 2.92 7.85 39.45
CA THR A 39 1.58 7.43 39.02
C THR A 39 0.52 7.80 40.06
N LYS A 40 0.86 7.89 41.34
CA LYS A 40 -0.11 8.18 42.39
C LYS A 40 -0.62 9.62 42.37
N THR A 41 0.15 10.58 41.86
CA THR A 41 -0.17 12.00 42.02
C THR A 41 -0.79 12.66 40.79
N TRP A 42 -0.35 12.36 39.57
CA TRP A 42 -0.81 13.10 38.37
C TRP A 42 -1.50 12.20 37.32
N LEU A 43 -0.91 11.06 36.96
CA LEU A 43 -1.46 10.19 35.91
C LEU A 43 -2.83 9.58 36.25
N TYR A 44 -3.17 9.51 37.55
CA TYR A 44 -4.48 9.03 38.02
C TYR A 44 -5.48 10.18 38.29
N SER A 45 -5.04 11.43 38.18
CA SER A 45 -5.97 12.56 38.32
C SER A 45 -6.88 12.63 37.06
N PRO A 46 -8.09 13.16 37.17
CA PRO A 46 -8.98 13.37 36.04
C PRO A 46 -8.33 14.19 34.92
N MET A 47 -7.46 15.11 35.26
CA MET A 47 -6.73 15.97 34.33
C MET A 47 -5.61 15.19 33.62
N GLY A 48 -4.87 14.35 34.34
CA GLY A 48 -3.84 13.49 33.76
C GLY A 48 -4.42 12.46 32.79
N LEU A 49 -5.56 11.86 33.14
CA LEU A 49 -6.25 10.93 32.23
C LEU A 49 -6.73 11.60 30.94
N LYS A 50 -7.29 12.82 31.05
CA LYS A 50 -7.67 13.61 29.87
C LYS A 50 -6.46 13.97 29.01
N ALA A 51 -5.35 14.38 29.61
CA ALA A 51 -4.13 14.74 28.90
C ALA A 51 -3.53 13.53 28.16
N VAL A 52 -3.46 12.35 28.81
CA VAL A 52 -3.01 11.11 28.19
C VAL A 52 -3.93 10.67 27.06
N GLY A 53 -5.25 10.74 27.26
CA GLY A 53 -6.23 10.42 26.23
C GLY A 53 -6.14 11.35 25.02
N LEU A 54 -6.02 12.66 25.23
CA LEU A 54 -5.84 13.63 24.14
C LEU A 54 -4.50 13.40 23.42
N GLY A 55 -3.43 13.15 24.16
CA GLY A 55 -2.11 12.81 23.61
C GLY A 55 -2.16 11.55 22.74
N ALA A 56 -2.89 10.52 23.16
CA ALA A 56 -3.12 9.30 22.40
C ALA A 56 -3.84 9.59 21.08
N ILE A 57 -4.91 10.37 21.13
CA ILE A 57 -5.68 10.76 19.93
C ILE A 57 -4.79 11.52 18.95
N LEU A 58 -4.06 12.52 19.41
CA LEU A 58 -3.18 13.33 18.56
C LEU A 58 -2.05 12.49 17.96
N PHE A 59 -1.45 11.60 18.75
CA PHE A 59 -0.38 10.72 18.29
C PHE A 59 -0.86 9.75 17.21
N VAL A 60 -1.96 9.03 17.46
CA VAL A 60 -2.51 8.06 16.49
C VAL A 60 -2.98 8.77 15.22
N THR A 61 -3.67 9.91 15.36
CA THR A 61 -4.10 10.71 14.20
C THR A 61 -2.89 11.19 13.38
N GLY A 62 -1.85 11.70 14.04
CA GLY A 62 -0.62 12.12 13.39
C GLY A 62 0.09 10.97 12.65
N MET A 63 0.18 9.78 13.27
CA MET A 63 0.72 8.58 12.63
C MET A 63 -0.09 8.15 11.40
N CYS A 64 -1.42 8.19 11.49
CA CYS A 64 -2.27 7.84 10.36
C CYS A 64 -2.13 8.84 9.20
N ILE A 65 -2.09 10.14 9.48
CA ILE A 65 -1.85 11.17 8.46
C ILE A 65 -0.47 10.97 7.82
N TYR A 66 0.57 10.77 8.63
CA TYR A 66 1.92 10.49 8.14
C TYR A 66 1.94 9.25 7.23
N GLY A 67 1.33 8.14 7.67
CA GLY A 67 1.24 6.91 6.89
C GLY A 67 0.51 7.11 5.56
N MET A 68 -0.63 7.81 5.56
CA MET A 68 -1.37 8.11 4.33
C MET A 68 -0.56 8.95 3.35
N VAL A 69 0.10 10.01 3.84
CA VAL A 69 0.95 10.86 2.99
C VAL A 69 2.15 10.08 2.45
N HIS A 70 2.76 9.24 3.28
CA HIS A 70 3.93 8.46 2.89
C HIS A 70 3.58 7.33 1.90
N ALA A 71 2.43 6.71 2.06
CA ALA A 71 1.98 5.58 1.23
C ALA A 71 1.69 5.96 -0.23
N VAL A 72 1.41 7.23 -0.52
CA VAL A 72 1.18 7.68 -1.91
C VAL A 72 2.44 8.05 -2.66
N HIS A 73 3.61 8.11 -2.00
CA HIS A 73 4.87 8.48 -2.64
C HIS A 73 5.57 7.26 -3.21
N ILE A 74 5.97 7.35 -4.47
CA ILE A 74 6.74 6.32 -5.16
C ILE A 74 8.22 6.68 -5.09
N TYR A 75 9.05 5.76 -4.60
CA TYR A 75 10.49 5.92 -4.48
C TYR A 75 11.22 5.03 -5.48
N THR A 76 12.17 5.61 -6.21
CA THR A 76 13.07 4.85 -7.08
C THR A 76 14.29 4.41 -6.28
N THR A 77 14.51 3.09 -6.19
CA THR A 77 15.71 2.52 -5.57
C THR A 77 16.56 1.89 -6.66
N ARG A 78 17.86 2.23 -6.70
CA ARG A 78 18.79 1.71 -7.71
C ARG A 78 19.71 0.67 -7.08
N TYR A 79 19.87 -0.46 -7.77
CA TYR A 79 20.78 -1.53 -7.41
C TYR A 79 21.72 -1.82 -8.57
N GLU A 80 22.99 -1.98 -8.29
CA GLU A 80 23.98 -2.45 -9.25
C GLU A 80 24.27 -3.93 -8.98
N VAL A 81 24.03 -4.75 -9.98
CA VAL A 81 24.29 -6.19 -9.91
C VAL A 81 25.49 -6.51 -10.81
N PRO A 82 26.62 -6.92 -10.24
CA PRO A 82 27.79 -7.26 -11.04
C PRO A 82 27.50 -8.50 -11.93
N SER A 83 27.70 -8.35 -13.22
CA SER A 83 27.58 -9.43 -14.20
C SER A 83 28.96 -9.98 -14.56
N LYS A 84 29.06 -11.29 -14.77
CA LYS A 84 30.27 -11.96 -15.30
C LYS A 84 30.46 -11.69 -16.81
N LYS A 85 29.43 -11.20 -17.46
CA LYS A 85 29.45 -10.84 -18.88
C LYS A 85 29.60 -9.31 -18.98
N ASP A 86 30.29 -8.86 -20.00
CA ASP A 86 30.39 -7.44 -20.36
C ASP A 86 29.04 -7.00 -20.98
N ALA A 87 28.06 -6.79 -20.12
CA ALA A 87 26.71 -6.39 -20.51
C ALA A 87 26.21 -5.31 -19.54
N HIS A 88 25.83 -4.19 -20.12
CA HIS A 88 25.15 -3.12 -19.41
C HIS A 88 23.66 -3.18 -19.78
N LEU A 89 22.83 -3.58 -18.84
CA LEU A 89 21.38 -3.65 -19.01
C LEU A 89 20.70 -2.92 -17.85
N LYS A 90 19.89 -1.93 -18.15
CA LYS A 90 19.10 -1.20 -17.18
C LYS A 90 17.67 -1.75 -17.16
N ILE A 91 17.28 -2.36 -16.06
CA ILE A 91 15.98 -2.97 -15.87
C ILE A 91 15.18 -2.13 -14.86
N ALA A 92 14.01 -1.67 -15.25
CA ALA A 92 13.02 -1.18 -14.30
C ALA A 92 12.15 -2.34 -13.85
N LEU A 93 12.13 -2.62 -12.55
CA LEU A 93 11.32 -3.67 -11.94
C LEU A 93 10.23 -3.06 -11.08
N VAL A 94 9.01 -3.48 -11.33
CA VAL A 94 7.81 -3.11 -10.57
C VAL A 94 7.08 -4.38 -10.17
N ALA A 95 6.53 -4.43 -8.97
CA ALA A 95 5.69 -5.52 -8.47
C ALA A 95 4.58 -4.97 -7.59
N ASP A 96 3.56 -5.77 -7.33
CA ASP A 96 2.53 -5.50 -6.33
C ASP A 96 1.84 -4.13 -6.55
N LEU A 97 1.38 -3.87 -7.76
CA LEU A 97 0.69 -2.62 -8.11
C LEU A 97 -0.66 -2.50 -7.40
N HIS A 98 -1.34 -3.63 -7.17
CA HIS A 98 -2.61 -3.70 -6.46
C HIS A 98 -3.62 -2.64 -6.90
N LEU A 99 -3.80 -2.52 -8.23
CA LEU A 99 -4.76 -1.60 -8.83
C LEU A 99 -6.18 -1.91 -8.35
N GLY A 100 -6.86 -0.91 -7.83
CA GLY A 100 -8.19 -1.09 -7.25
C GLY A 100 -8.73 0.20 -6.64
N TYR A 101 -9.44 0.07 -5.52
CA TYR A 101 -10.07 1.22 -4.85
C TYR A 101 -9.07 2.23 -4.27
N SER A 102 -7.87 1.80 -3.89
CA SER A 102 -6.87 2.63 -3.19
C SER A 102 -5.77 3.14 -4.11
N ILE A 103 -5.46 2.40 -5.17
CA ILE A 103 -4.40 2.72 -6.14
C ILE A 103 -5.04 2.83 -7.51
N GLY A 104 -4.91 3.98 -8.13
CA GLY A 104 -5.53 4.29 -9.42
C GLY A 104 -4.63 5.10 -10.33
N SER A 105 -5.25 5.86 -11.25
CA SER A 105 -4.58 6.60 -12.32
C SER A 105 -3.47 7.54 -11.83
N HIS A 106 -3.64 8.21 -10.69
CA HIS A 106 -2.64 9.17 -10.22
C HIS A 106 -1.31 8.52 -9.82
N GLN A 107 -1.36 7.40 -9.09
CA GLN A 107 -0.14 6.67 -8.73
C GLN A 107 0.50 6.03 -9.95
N MET A 108 -0.32 5.56 -10.92
CA MET A 108 0.21 5.03 -12.19
C MET A 108 0.91 6.09 -13.00
N GLU A 109 0.37 7.31 -13.08
CA GLU A 109 1.01 8.43 -13.77
C GLU A 109 2.40 8.73 -13.19
N GLU A 110 2.50 8.87 -11.87
CA GLU A 110 3.78 9.10 -11.18
C GLU A 110 4.77 7.94 -11.40
N MET A 111 4.29 6.69 -11.37
CA MET A 111 5.12 5.50 -11.62
C MET A 111 5.67 5.50 -13.05
N VAL A 112 4.80 5.70 -14.05
CA VAL A 112 5.20 5.70 -15.46
C VAL A 112 6.17 6.83 -15.76
N GLU A 113 5.93 8.04 -15.25
CA GLU A 113 6.86 9.16 -15.37
C GLU A 113 8.24 8.82 -14.80
N LYS A 114 8.30 8.23 -13.61
CA LYS A 114 9.56 7.85 -12.96
C LYS A 114 10.29 6.74 -13.71
N ILE A 115 9.57 5.74 -14.22
CA ILE A 115 10.16 4.67 -15.02
C ILE A 115 10.73 5.25 -16.32
N ASN A 116 9.95 6.06 -17.04
CA ASN A 116 10.38 6.66 -18.31
C ASN A 116 11.57 7.61 -18.11
N ALA A 117 11.62 8.35 -16.99
CA ALA A 117 12.75 9.21 -16.64
C ALA A 117 14.05 8.44 -16.38
N GLU A 118 13.96 7.16 -16.02
CA GLU A 118 15.12 6.29 -15.87
C GLU A 118 15.64 5.76 -17.21
N GLU A 119 14.90 5.90 -18.32
CA GLU A 119 15.28 5.38 -19.65
C GLU A 119 15.75 3.91 -19.59
N PRO A 120 14.89 2.97 -19.11
CA PRO A 120 15.28 1.58 -18.97
C PRO A 120 15.42 0.89 -20.33
N ASP A 121 16.28 -0.12 -20.39
CA ASP A 121 16.33 -1.03 -21.53
C ASP A 121 15.11 -1.97 -21.55
N VAL A 122 14.71 -2.44 -20.36
CA VAL A 122 13.60 -3.37 -20.17
C VAL A 122 12.75 -2.92 -18.98
N VAL A 123 11.44 -3.04 -19.11
CA VAL A 123 10.51 -2.90 -17.97
C VAL A 123 9.94 -4.28 -17.63
N VAL A 124 9.96 -4.64 -16.36
CA VAL A 124 9.41 -5.91 -15.85
C VAL A 124 8.36 -5.60 -14.79
N ILE A 125 7.15 -6.10 -14.99
CA ILE A 125 6.04 -6.04 -14.03
C ILE A 125 5.86 -7.45 -13.46
N ALA A 126 6.27 -7.63 -12.20
CA ALA A 126 6.39 -8.94 -11.57
C ALA A 126 5.11 -9.34 -10.81
N GLY A 127 3.96 -9.20 -11.45
CA GLY A 127 2.66 -9.67 -10.97
C GLY A 127 2.00 -8.79 -9.92
N ASP A 128 0.87 -9.26 -9.41
CA ASP A 128 -0.05 -8.59 -8.49
C ASP A 128 -0.44 -7.18 -9.02
N ILE A 129 -0.83 -7.16 -10.30
CA ILE A 129 -1.22 -5.92 -10.99
C ILE A 129 -2.58 -5.45 -10.47
N PHE A 130 -3.50 -6.39 -10.24
CA PHE A 130 -4.87 -6.09 -9.83
C PHE A 130 -5.15 -6.61 -8.41
N ASP A 131 -5.78 -5.76 -7.59
CA ASP A 131 -6.25 -6.14 -6.24
C ASP A 131 -7.74 -6.54 -6.24
N ASN A 132 -8.50 -6.01 -7.19
CA ASN A 132 -9.93 -6.22 -7.33
C ASN A 132 -10.32 -6.36 -8.81
N GLU A 133 -11.65 -6.54 -9.02
CA GLU A 133 -12.23 -6.54 -10.36
C GLU A 133 -11.92 -5.22 -11.09
N TYR A 134 -11.85 -5.28 -12.41
CA TYR A 134 -11.55 -4.14 -13.27
C TYR A 134 -12.43 -2.90 -12.98
N ASP A 135 -13.72 -3.12 -12.72
CA ASP A 135 -14.68 -2.06 -12.39
C ASP A 135 -14.41 -1.36 -11.04
N ALA A 136 -13.55 -1.93 -10.22
CA ALA A 136 -13.14 -1.36 -8.94
C ALA A 136 -12.01 -0.33 -9.09
N ILE A 137 -11.31 -0.33 -10.22
CA ILE A 137 -10.21 0.59 -10.50
C ILE A 137 -10.78 1.98 -10.80
N TYR A 138 -10.17 2.99 -10.21
CA TYR A 138 -10.49 4.36 -10.56
C TYR A 138 -9.87 4.73 -11.91
N GLU A 139 -10.71 5.12 -12.89
CA GLU A 139 -10.33 5.45 -14.26
C GLU A 139 -9.54 4.31 -14.96
N PRO A 140 -10.13 3.11 -15.14
CA PRO A 140 -9.40 1.95 -15.64
C PRO A 140 -8.84 2.15 -17.06
N ASP A 141 -9.57 2.83 -17.93
CA ASP A 141 -9.10 3.13 -19.30
C ASP A 141 -7.86 4.03 -19.28
N ARG A 142 -7.85 5.05 -18.38
CA ARG A 142 -6.67 5.91 -18.20
C ARG A 142 -5.47 5.13 -17.65
N VAL A 143 -5.70 4.20 -16.74
CA VAL A 143 -4.64 3.32 -16.23
C VAL A 143 -4.04 2.47 -17.35
N ALA A 144 -4.89 1.93 -18.24
CA ALA A 144 -4.43 1.17 -19.41
C ALA A 144 -3.60 2.04 -20.35
N ASP A 145 -4.04 3.27 -20.64
CA ASP A 145 -3.31 4.22 -21.47
C ASP A 145 -1.96 4.61 -20.84
N LEU A 146 -1.90 4.81 -19.52
CA LEU A 146 -0.68 5.12 -18.81
C LEU A 146 0.32 3.96 -18.90
N LEU A 147 -0.12 2.73 -18.67
CA LEU A 147 0.74 1.54 -18.81
C LEU A 147 1.23 1.36 -20.26
N ALA A 148 0.39 1.67 -21.25
CA ALA A 148 0.80 1.68 -22.66
C ALA A 148 1.83 2.79 -22.96
N GLY A 149 1.92 3.82 -22.13
CA GLY A 149 2.90 4.91 -22.21
C GLY A 149 4.29 4.58 -21.65
N LEU A 150 4.51 3.36 -21.17
CA LEU A 150 5.84 2.91 -20.74
C LEU A 150 6.79 2.84 -21.94
N THR A 151 7.95 3.48 -21.81
CA THR A 151 8.98 3.54 -22.86
C THR A 151 10.22 2.77 -22.43
N CYS A 152 10.66 1.85 -23.28
CA CYS A 152 11.87 1.06 -23.08
C CYS A 152 12.40 0.56 -24.42
N ARG A 153 13.70 0.23 -24.50
CA ARG A 153 14.34 -0.20 -25.73
C ARG A 153 13.92 -1.61 -26.17
N ASP A 154 13.91 -2.54 -25.20
CA ASP A 154 13.82 -3.99 -25.47
C ASP A 154 12.46 -4.58 -25.06
N GLY A 155 11.51 -3.77 -24.63
CA GLY A 155 10.13 -4.13 -24.36
C GLY A 155 9.74 -4.20 -22.88
N THR A 156 8.42 -4.22 -22.65
CA THR A 156 7.79 -4.38 -21.34
C THR A 156 7.27 -5.82 -21.21
N TYR A 157 7.61 -6.48 -20.12
CA TYR A 157 7.23 -7.85 -19.81
C TYR A 157 6.47 -7.89 -18.49
N ALA A 158 5.37 -8.62 -18.47
CA ALA A 158 4.55 -8.83 -17.28
C ALA A 158 4.34 -10.33 -17.02
N CYS A 159 4.25 -10.71 -15.78
CA CYS A 159 3.80 -12.03 -15.36
C CYS A 159 2.59 -11.91 -14.42
N TYR A 160 1.88 -13.01 -14.23
CA TYR A 160 0.81 -13.09 -13.25
C TYR A 160 1.35 -13.50 -11.88
N ALA A 161 0.71 -12.98 -10.82
CA ALA A 161 0.89 -13.48 -9.46
C ALA A 161 -0.47 -13.88 -8.87
N ASN A 162 -0.56 -14.10 -7.56
CA ASN A 162 -1.74 -14.72 -6.96
C ASN A 162 -3.02 -13.85 -7.04
N HIS A 163 -2.90 -12.52 -7.01
CA HIS A 163 -4.04 -11.61 -7.14
C HIS A 163 -4.54 -11.46 -8.59
N ASP A 164 -3.68 -11.70 -9.57
CA ASP A 164 -4.05 -11.66 -10.99
C ASP A 164 -4.75 -12.94 -11.46
N LEU A 165 -4.63 -14.01 -10.68
CA LEU A 165 -5.31 -15.28 -10.90
C LEU A 165 -6.54 -15.30 -9.99
N ASP A 166 -7.70 -15.66 -10.51
CA ASP A 166 -9.02 -15.63 -9.84
C ASP A 166 -9.16 -16.43 -8.53
N ASP A 167 -8.09 -16.95 -7.97
CA ASP A 167 -8.09 -17.64 -6.69
C ASP A 167 -8.12 -16.62 -5.54
N LYS A 168 -9.33 -16.21 -5.16
CA LYS A 168 -9.52 -15.40 -3.96
C LYS A 168 -9.14 -16.21 -2.73
N ILE A 169 -7.90 -16.07 -2.30
CA ILE A 169 -7.41 -16.65 -1.06
C ILE A 169 -7.79 -15.72 0.08
N LEU A 170 -8.91 -15.95 0.73
CA LEU A 170 -9.24 -15.29 1.99
C LEU A 170 -8.85 -16.24 3.15
N ALA A 171 -7.86 -15.86 3.94
CA ALA A 171 -7.41 -16.59 5.13
C ALA A 171 -7.06 -18.08 4.88
N GLY A 172 -6.52 -18.42 3.72
CA GLY A 172 -6.12 -19.78 3.35
C GLY A 172 -7.25 -20.64 2.77
N PHE A 173 -8.40 -20.07 2.49
CA PHE A 173 -9.50 -20.74 1.79
C PHE A 173 -9.59 -20.22 0.36
N THR A 174 -9.60 -21.15 -0.62
CA THR A 174 -9.87 -20.85 -2.02
C THR A 174 -11.39 -20.91 -2.25
N PHE A 175 -11.94 -19.86 -2.85
CA PHE A 175 -13.32 -19.84 -3.30
C PHE A 175 -13.31 -19.94 -4.83
N GLU A 176 -13.91 -21.00 -5.38
CA GLU A 176 -14.13 -21.12 -6.83
C GLU A 176 -15.05 -19.99 -7.30
N THR A 177 -14.50 -19.01 -7.97
CA THR A 177 -15.27 -18.03 -8.75
C THR A 177 -15.27 -18.45 -10.21
N LYS A 178 -16.46 -18.47 -10.84
CA LYS A 178 -16.63 -18.78 -12.26
C LYS A 178 -15.90 -17.73 -13.09
N LEU A 179 -14.79 -18.11 -13.69
CA LEU A 179 -14.00 -17.32 -14.61
C LEU A 179 -14.79 -17.04 -15.90
N GLU A 180 -15.16 -15.80 -16.15
CA GLU A 180 -15.24 -15.31 -17.52
C GLU A 180 -13.81 -14.91 -17.94
N ARG A 181 -13.23 -15.72 -18.83
CA ARG A 181 -11.91 -15.44 -19.43
C ARG A 181 -11.99 -14.09 -20.13
N ILE A 182 -11.38 -13.07 -19.54
CA ILE A 182 -11.07 -11.84 -20.28
C ILE A 182 -9.93 -12.23 -21.24
N ALA A 183 -10.31 -12.42 -22.51
CA ALA A 183 -9.33 -12.62 -23.56
C ALA A 183 -8.54 -11.31 -23.72
N VAL A 184 -7.32 -11.30 -23.24
CA VAL A 184 -6.34 -10.28 -23.60
C VAL A 184 -6.17 -10.37 -25.10
N ARG A 185 -6.78 -9.43 -25.83
CA ARG A 185 -6.54 -9.28 -27.26
C ARG A 185 -5.12 -8.77 -27.47
N ARG A 186 -4.33 -9.57 -28.15
CA ARG A 186 -3.03 -9.20 -28.73
C ARG A 186 -3.17 -8.03 -29.69
#